data_36e25208a835636d68123f9f59fbdf57
#
_entry.id   36e25208a835636d68123f9f59fbdf57
#
_cell.length_a   1.000
_cell.length_b   1.000
_cell.length_c   1.000
_cell.angle_alpha   90.00
_cell.angle_beta   90.00
_cell.angle_gamma   90.00
#
_symmetry.space_group_name_H-M   'P 1'
#
loop_
_entity.id
_entity.type
_entity.pdbx_description
1 polymer ?
#
loop_
_entity_poly.entity_id
_entity_poly.type
_entity_poly.pdbx_seq_one_letter_code
_entity_poly.pdbx_strand_id
1 'polypeptide(L)'
;MHRIVVVFGVLLMLCGLGGYLVLATIGANIDVADADARSLTALIPAGAGITILICGLVAEKPGARKHAMHVAMIFALLGIIAPWIGIGPSFSEGFDSGILLNYRYASIGMGITTSGLCLLLLVLGIRSFIAAGRASRGR
;
A
#
# COMPACT_ATOMS: atom_id res chain seq x y z
N MET A 1 1.23 16.13 11.57
CA MET A 1 1.83 15.21 10.58
C MET A 1 1.67 13.75 10.96
N HIS A 2 2.04 13.31 12.17
CA HIS A 2 1.88 11.92 12.59
C HIS A 2 0.46 11.38 12.35
N ARG A 3 -0.58 12.17 12.64
CA ARG A 3 -1.99 11.78 12.41
C ARG A 3 -2.28 11.41 10.96
N ILE A 4 -1.70 12.11 9.99
CA ILE A 4 -1.87 11.81 8.57
C ILE A 4 -1.24 10.44 8.25
N VAL A 5 -0.03 10.19 8.74
CA VAL A 5 0.67 8.90 8.55
C VAL A 5 -0.12 7.75 9.18
N VAL A 6 -0.68 7.95 10.37
CA VAL A 6 -1.55 6.96 11.05
C VAL A 6 -2.79 6.67 10.19
N VAL A 7 -3.49 7.70 9.71
CA VAL A 7 -4.68 7.54 8.87
C VAL A 7 -4.36 6.76 7.60
N PHE A 8 -3.26 7.09 6.90
CA PHE A 8 -2.84 6.36 5.71
C PHE A 8 -2.43 4.92 6.00
N GLY A 9 -1.77 4.66 7.14
CA GLY A 9 -1.45 3.31 7.59
C GLY A 9 -2.70 2.47 7.81
N VAL A 10 -3.73 3.02 8.46
CA VAL A 10 -5.03 2.36 8.65
C VAL A 10 -5.72 2.12 7.31
N LEU A 11 -5.77 3.12 6.41
CA LEU A 11 -6.39 2.96 5.09
C LEU A 11 -5.71 1.88 4.26
N LEU A 12 -4.38 1.81 4.26
CA LEU A 12 -3.63 0.76 3.56
C LEU A 12 -3.88 -0.62 4.16
N MET A 13 -3.94 -0.72 5.49
CA MET A 13 -4.27 -1.97 6.18
C MET A 13 -5.67 -2.45 5.82
N LEU A 14 -6.66 -1.55 5.82
CA LEU A 14 -8.05 -1.88 5.42
C LEU A 14 -8.14 -2.25 3.93
N CYS A 15 -7.41 -1.55 3.07
CA CYS A 15 -7.33 -1.86 1.65
C CYS A 15 -6.75 -3.26 1.41
N GLY A 16 -5.64 -3.60 2.07
CA GLY A 16 -5.01 -4.92 1.96
C GLY A 16 -5.89 -6.05 2.49
N LEU A 17 -6.51 -5.85 3.66
CA LEU A 17 -7.39 -6.85 4.26
C LEU A 17 -8.69 -7.02 3.44
N GLY A 18 -9.31 -5.90 3.03
CA GLY A 18 -10.51 -5.92 2.19
C GLY A 18 -10.25 -6.60 0.85
N GLY A 19 -9.12 -6.29 0.22
CA GLY A 19 -8.72 -6.94 -1.02
C GLY A 19 -8.44 -8.44 -0.86
N TYR A 20 -7.79 -8.83 0.23
CA TYR A 20 -7.62 -10.25 0.54
C TYR A 20 -8.96 -10.98 0.63
N LEU A 21 -9.94 -10.41 1.35
CA LEU A 21 -11.27 -11.00 1.47
C LEU A 21 -11.98 -11.09 0.12
N VAL A 22 -11.92 -10.03 -0.69
CA VAL A 22 -12.53 -10.03 -2.04
C VAL A 22 -11.88 -11.07 -2.93
N LEU A 23 -10.56 -11.14 -2.97
CA LEU A 23 -9.84 -12.12 -3.79
C LEU A 23 -10.03 -13.56 -3.28
N ALA A 24 -10.12 -13.76 -1.98
CA ALA A 24 -10.39 -15.07 -1.38
C ALA A 24 -11.81 -15.55 -1.72
N THR A 25 -12.83 -14.67 -1.70
CA THR A 25 -14.20 -15.03 -2.07
C THR A 25 -14.34 -15.32 -3.56
N ILE A 26 -13.64 -14.58 -4.42
CA ILE A 26 -13.62 -14.86 -5.87
C ILE A 26 -12.82 -16.16 -6.13
N GLY A 27 -11.68 -16.34 -5.47
CA GLY A 27 -10.82 -17.52 -5.61
C GLY A 27 -11.47 -18.82 -5.14
N ALA A 28 -12.30 -18.77 -4.09
CA ALA A 28 -13.04 -19.95 -3.59
C ALA A 28 -14.05 -20.52 -4.61
N ASN A 29 -14.42 -19.73 -5.64
CA ASN A 29 -15.30 -20.17 -6.74
C ASN A 29 -14.52 -20.65 -7.97
N ILE A 30 -13.19 -20.71 -7.89
CA ILE A 30 -12.31 -21.10 -9.01
C ILE A 30 -11.37 -22.16 -8.47
N ASP A 31 -11.46 -23.39 -8.99
CA ASP A 31 -10.52 -24.49 -8.73
C ASP A 31 -9.16 -24.23 -9.38
N VAL A 32 -8.45 -23.18 -8.94
CA VAL A 32 -7.11 -22.89 -9.44
C VAL A 32 -6.14 -23.10 -8.29
N ALA A 33 -5.25 -24.07 -8.43
CA ALA A 33 -4.21 -24.40 -7.44
C ALA A 33 -3.31 -23.19 -7.04
N ASP A 34 -3.28 -22.14 -7.88
CA ASP A 34 -2.51 -20.91 -7.66
C ASP A 34 -3.31 -19.81 -6.95
N ALA A 35 -4.59 -20.01 -6.64
CA ALA A 35 -5.44 -18.97 -6.01
C ALA A 35 -4.93 -18.62 -4.60
N ASP A 36 -4.44 -19.61 -3.85
CA ASP A 36 -3.92 -19.40 -2.48
C ASP A 36 -2.64 -18.56 -2.47
N ALA A 37 -1.71 -18.82 -3.38
CA ALA A 37 -0.48 -18.05 -3.48
C ALA A 37 -0.74 -16.61 -3.93
N ARG A 38 -1.69 -16.39 -4.82
CA ARG A 38 -2.08 -15.07 -5.31
C ARG A 38 -2.86 -14.26 -4.29
N SER A 39 -3.67 -14.93 -3.45
CA SER A 39 -4.41 -14.25 -2.38
C SER A 39 -3.47 -13.73 -1.27
N LEU A 40 -2.37 -14.45 -0.97
CA LEU A 40 -1.36 -13.99 -0.01
C LEU A 40 -0.66 -12.71 -0.48
N THR A 41 -0.49 -12.51 -1.78
CA THR A 41 0.09 -11.28 -2.34
C THR A 41 -0.78 -10.05 -2.01
N ALA A 42 -2.10 -10.23 -1.88
CA ALA A 42 -3.01 -9.16 -1.47
C ALA A 42 -2.79 -8.68 -0.02
N LEU A 43 -2.07 -9.46 0.81
CA LEU A 43 -1.68 -9.04 2.17
C LEU A 43 -0.45 -8.11 2.20
N ILE A 44 0.28 -7.98 1.10
CA ILE A 44 1.45 -7.07 1.04
C ILE A 44 1.08 -5.63 1.39
N PRO A 45 -0.01 -5.03 0.85
CA PRO A 45 -0.45 -3.70 1.26
C PRO A 45 -0.82 -3.60 2.74
N ALA A 46 -1.38 -4.67 3.32
CA ALA A 46 -1.70 -4.70 4.76
C ALA A 46 -0.42 -4.66 5.61
N GLY A 47 0.61 -5.44 5.24
CA GLY A 47 1.92 -5.41 5.92
C GLY A 47 2.59 -4.03 5.83
N ALA A 48 2.59 -3.41 4.66
CA ALA A 48 3.07 -2.04 4.48
C ALA A 48 2.26 -1.04 5.32
N GLY A 49 0.93 -1.19 5.37
CA GLY A 49 0.02 -0.37 6.16
C GLY A 49 0.32 -0.45 7.66
N ILE A 50 0.55 -1.66 8.20
CA ILE A 50 0.93 -1.88 9.59
C ILE A 50 2.26 -1.18 9.91
N THR A 51 3.26 -1.34 9.04
CA THR A 51 4.57 -0.70 9.23
C THR A 51 4.46 0.82 9.24
N ILE A 52 3.71 1.40 8.30
CA ILE A 52 3.45 2.84 8.22
C ILE A 52 2.67 3.32 9.46
N LEU A 53 1.70 2.55 9.95
CA LEU A 53 0.94 2.83 11.15
C LEU A 53 1.86 2.89 12.39
N ILE A 54 2.73 1.89 12.57
CA ILE A 54 3.71 1.86 13.66
C ILE A 54 4.65 3.07 13.57
N CYS A 55 5.14 3.39 12.38
CA CYS A 55 5.96 4.58 12.15
C CYS A 55 5.22 5.88 12.53
N GLY A 56 3.92 5.98 12.22
CA GLY A 56 3.08 7.11 12.60
C GLY A 56 2.94 7.26 14.11
N LEU A 57 2.75 6.16 14.84
CA LEU A 57 2.67 6.15 16.30
C LEU A 57 4.03 6.48 16.96
N VAL A 58 5.12 5.91 16.45
CA VAL A 58 6.48 6.20 16.96
C VAL A 58 6.86 7.66 16.71
N ALA A 59 6.37 8.28 15.63
CA ALA A 59 6.61 9.67 15.28
C ALA A 59 5.99 10.69 16.28
N GLU A 60 5.16 10.23 17.23
CA GLU A 60 4.68 11.07 18.36
C GLU A 60 5.83 11.46 19.29
N LYS A 61 6.85 10.60 19.43
CA LYS A 61 8.02 10.86 20.26
C LYS A 61 8.97 11.83 19.54
N PRO A 62 9.32 13.01 20.15
CA PRO A 62 10.10 14.05 19.46
C PRO A 62 11.46 13.55 18.91
N GLY A 63 12.15 12.70 19.65
CA GLY A 63 13.46 12.15 19.27
C GLY A 63 13.41 11.14 18.10
N ALA A 64 12.34 10.36 17.97
CA ALA A 64 12.20 9.31 16.96
C ALA A 64 11.55 9.83 15.67
N ARG A 65 10.92 11.01 15.70
CA ARG A 65 10.09 11.55 14.62
C ARG A 65 10.80 11.58 13.26
N LYS A 66 12.07 12.01 13.22
CA LYS A 66 12.83 12.11 11.97
C LYS A 66 13.00 10.73 11.32
N HIS A 67 13.44 9.74 12.11
CA HIS A 67 13.69 8.38 11.62
C HIS A 67 12.39 7.67 11.22
N ALA A 68 11.36 7.78 12.05
CA ALA A 68 10.06 7.17 11.76
C ALA A 68 9.44 7.70 10.47
N MET A 69 9.54 9.00 10.20
CA MET A 69 9.03 9.61 8.96
C MET A 69 9.83 9.16 7.74
N HIS A 70 11.16 8.99 7.83
CA HIS A 70 11.96 8.48 6.71
C HIS A 70 11.59 7.03 6.39
N VAL A 71 11.45 6.19 7.41
CA VAL A 71 11.03 4.79 7.24
C VAL A 71 9.64 4.73 6.59
N ALA A 72 8.68 5.51 7.08
CA ALA A 72 7.34 5.57 6.47
C ALA A 72 7.38 5.96 4.99
N MET A 73 8.24 6.90 4.60
CA MET A 73 8.38 7.32 3.20
C MET A 73 9.02 6.23 2.32
N ILE A 74 10.01 5.48 2.85
CA ILE A 74 10.60 4.33 2.14
C ILE A 74 9.54 3.26 1.90
N PHE A 75 8.74 2.93 2.92
CA PHE A 75 7.64 1.96 2.76
C PHE A 75 6.54 2.47 1.82
N ALA A 76 6.24 3.77 1.82
CA ALA A 76 5.32 4.35 0.85
C ALA A 76 5.86 4.23 -0.59
N LEU A 77 7.17 4.44 -0.81
CA LEU A 77 7.80 4.26 -2.12
C LEU A 77 7.74 2.80 -2.58
N LEU A 78 8.06 1.85 -1.68
CA LEU A 78 7.94 0.43 -1.96
C LEU A 78 6.49 0.04 -2.27
N GLY A 79 5.51 0.61 -1.56
CA GLY A 79 4.08 0.38 -1.79
C GLY A 79 3.58 0.90 -3.15
N ILE A 80 4.29 1.82 -3.81
CA ILE A 80 3.99 2.23 -5.18
C ILE A 80 4.45 1.14 -6.18
N ILE A 81 5.60 0.54 -5.96
CA ILE A 81 6.26 -0.36 -6.91
C ILE A 81 5.81 -1.82 -6.72
N ALA A 82 5.68 -2.27 -5.47
CA ALA A 82 5.42 -3.67 -5.13
C ALA A 82 4.18 -4.28 -5.81
N PRO A 83 3.01 -3.59 -5.90
CA PRO A 83 1.85 -4.14 -6.59
C PRO A 83 2.11 -4.47 -8.07
N TRP A 84 2.94 -3.67 -8.74
CA TRP A 84 3.22 -3.82 -10.16
C TRP A 84 4.15 -5.00 -10.47
N ILE A 85 5.02 -5.37 -9.53
CA ILE A 85 5.87 -6.56 -9.65
C ILE A 85 5.01 -7.83 -9.64
N GLY A 86 3.99 -7.89 -8.77
CA GLY A 86 3.07 -9.03 -8.68
C GLY A 86 2.08 -9.12 -9.85
N ILE A 87 1.71 -7.98 -10.45
CA ILE A 87 0.74 -7.91 -11.56
C ILE A 87 1.45 -8.08 -12.92
N GLY A 88 2.75 -7.75 -13.02
CA GLY A 88 3.53 -7.77 -14.26
C GLY A 88 3.38 -9.06 -15.09
N PRO A 89 3.59 -10.26 -14.52
CA PRO A 89 3.43 -11.53 -15.24
C PRO A 89 2.00 -11.75 -15.75
N SER A 90 1.00 -11.23 -15.05
CA SER A 90 -0.41 -11.36 -15.44
C SER A 90 -0.79 -10.54 -16.67
N PHE A 91 0.01 -9.59 -17.11
CA PHE A 91 -0.22 -8.86 -18.36
C PHE A 91 0.18 -9.65 -19.61
N SER A 92 1.09 -10.63 -19.47
CA SER A 92 1.63 -11.41 -20.61
C SER A 92 0.81 -12.65 -20.92
N GLU A 93 0.01 -13.14 -19.97
CA GLU A 93 -0.85 -14.32 -20.18
C GLU A 93 -2.20 -13.87 -20.76
N GLY A 94 -2.56 -14.43 -21.92
CA GLY A 94 -3.72 -14.02 -22.73
C GLY A 94 -5.07 -13.99 -22.02
N PHE A 95 -6.00 -13.25 -22.59
CA PHE A 95 -7.36 -12.95 -22.11
C PHE A 95 -8.35 -14.12 -22.29
N ASP A 96 -8.09 -15.31 -21.73
CA ASP A 96 -8.80 -16.51 -22.18
C ASP A 96 -9.96 -17.05 -21.33
N SER A 97 -10.41 -16.40 -20.26
CA SER A 97 -11.65 -16.84 -19.61
C SER A 97 -12.27 -15.78 -18.70
N GLY A 98 -13.60 -15.63 -18.76
CA GLY A 98 -14.34 -14.54 -18.12
C GLY A 98 -14.26 -14.49 -16.59
N ILE A 99 -13.94 -15.60 -15.91
CA ILE A 99 -13.82 -15.65 -14.45
C ILE A 99 -12.43 -15.14 -14.01
N LEU A 100 -11.38 -15.52 -14.76
CA LEU A 100 -10.04 -14.97 -14.58
C LEU A 100 -9.99 -13.45 -14.82
N LEU A 101 -10.87 -12.96 -15.68
CA LEU A 101 -11.01 -11.54 -15.97
C LEU A 101 -11.42 -10.74 -14.71
N ASN A 102 -12.43 -11.22 -13.95
CA ASN A 102 -12.86 -10.56 -12.71
C ASN A 102 -11.78 -10.54 -11.64
N TYR A 103 -11.02 -11.62 -11.49
CA TYR A 103 -9.89 -11.68 -10.57
C TYR A 103 -8.79 -10.68 -10.95
N ARG A 104 -8.50 -10.56 -12.25
CA ARG A 104 -7.51 -9.62 -12.78
C ARG A 104 -7.93 -8.17 -12.57
N TYR A 105 -9.19 -7.82 -12.85
CA TYR A 105 -9.68 -6.47 -12.60
C TYR A 105 -9.64 -6.11 -11.11
N ALA A 106 -9.98 -7.04 -10.23
CA ALA A 106 -9.89 -6.81 -8.79
C ALA A 106 -8.44 -6.58 -8.34
N SER A 107 -7.47 -7.38 -8.82
CA SER A 107 -6.05 -7.23 -8.46
C SER A 107 -5.43 -5.94 -9.03
N ILE A 108 -5.75 -5.57 -10.26
CA ILE A 108 -5.32 -4.29 -10.87
C ILE A 108 -5.91 -3.11 -10.09
N GLY A 109 -7.21 -3.15 -9.78
CA GLY A 109 -7.88 -2.11 -9.00
C GLY A 109 -7.23 -1.91 -7.63
N MET A 110 -6.88 -3.00 -6.95
CA MET A 110 -6.14 -2.94 -5.68
C MET A 110 -4.74 -2.33 -5.84
N GLY A 111 -4.02 -2.71 -6.89
CA GLY A 111 -2.70 -2.17 -7.20
C GLY A 111 -2.75 -0.66 -7.41
N ILE A 112 -3.72 -0.18 -8.20
CA ILE A 112 -3.93 1.26 -8.45
C ILE A 112 -4.30 1.99 -7.14
N THR A 113 -5.22 1.44 -6.34
CA THR A 113 -5.64 2.06 -5.08
C THR A 113 -4.49 2.15 -4.09
N THR A 114 -3.71 1.07 -3.93
CA THR A 114 -2.55 1.03 -3.04
C THR A 114 -1.48 2.02 -3.49
N SER A 115 -1.13 2.03 -4.78
CA SER A 115 -0.16 2.97 -5.35
C SER A 115 -0.62 4.43 -5.22
N GLY A 116 -1.90 4.71 -5.43
CA GLY A 116 -2.48 6.03 -5.26
C GLY A 116 -2.40 6.54 -3.82
N LEU A 117 -2.75 5.70 -2.84
CA LEU A 117 -2.63 6.04 -1.42
C LEU A 117 -1.18 6.28 -1.01
N CYS A 118 -0.25 5.42 -1.45
CA CYS A 118 1.17 5.58 -1.17
C CYS A 118 1.75 6.85 -1.81
N LEU A 119 1.34 7.18 -3.05
CA LEU A 119 1.75 8.40 -3.74
C LEU A 119 1.26 9.65 -3.01
N LEU A 120 -0.01 9.68 -2.58
CA LEU A 120 -0.56 10.77 -1.78
C LEU A 120 0.19 10.95 -0.46
N LEU A 121 0.48 9.86 0.26
CA LEU A 121 1.27 9.90 1.48
C LEU A 121 2.66 10.49 1.23
N LEU A 122 3.32 10.08 0.15
CA LEU A 122 4.64 10.54 -0.24
C LEU A 122 4.63 12.04 -0.56
N VAL A 123 3.68 12.51 -1.36
CA VAL A 123 3.54 13.94 -1.70
C VAL A 123 3.27 14.79 -0.45
N LEU A 124 2.35 14.36 0.41
CA LEU A 124 2.05 15.06 1.66
C LEU A 124 3.24 15.06 2.62
N GLY A 125 4.00 13.96 2.69
CA GLY A 125 5.24 13.85 3.44
C GLY A 125 6.29 14.85 2.97
N ILE A 126 6.57 14.87 1.66
CA ILE A 126 7.53 15.82 1.06
C ILE A 126 7.12 17.28 1.32
N ARG A 127 5.85 17.64 1.08
CA ARG A 127 5.36 18.99 1.36
C ARG A 127 5.56 19.40 2.82
N SER A 128 5.41 18.47 3.75
CA SER A 128 5.65 18.71 5.17
C SER A 128 7.11 18.96 5.49
N PHE A 129 8.02 18.18 4.91
CA PHE A 129 9.45 18.42 5.10
C PHE A 129 9.87 19.79 4.57
N ILE A 130 9.38 20.18 3.39
CA ILE A 130 9.64 21.51 2.80
C ILE A 130 9.11 22.63 3.71
N ALA A 131 7.88 22.48 4.24
CA ALA A 131 7.29 23.45 5.14
C ALA A 131 8.08 23.59 6.45
N ALA A 132 8.52 22.47 7.04
CA ALA A 132 9.35 22.47 8.24
C ALA A 132 10.72 23.12 8.01
N GLY A 133 11.34 22.86 6.85
CA GLY A 133 12.63 23.46 6.46
C GLY A 133 12.55 24.95 6.25
N ARG A 134 11.43 25.46 5.70
CA ARG A 134 11.20 26.92 5.56
C ARG A 134 11.01 27.60 6.91
N ALA A 135 10.27 26.99 7.84
CA ALA A 135 10.05 27.54 9.17
C ALA A 135 11.34 27.62 10.00
N SER A 136 12.32 26.75 9.77
CA SER A 136 13.61 26.77 10.46
C SER A 136 14.59 27.83 9.92
N ARG A 137 14.41 28.27 8.66
CA ARG A 137 15.28 29.31 8.04
C ARG A 137 14.80 30.74 8.31
N GLY A 138 13.57 30.91 8.76
CA GLY A 138 12.99 32.22 9.06
C GLY A 138 13.16 32.68 10.51
N ARG A 139 13.90 31.94 11.34
CA ARG A 139 14.32 32.31 12.69
C ARG A 139 15.79 32.63 12.73
#